data_89ecaa4a8fb77b5184b73772ddaa0b39
#
_entry.id   89ecaa4a8fb77b5184b73772ddaa0b39
#
_cell.length_a   1.000
_cell.length_b   1.000
_cell.length_c   1.000
_cell.angle_alpha   90.00
_cell.angle_beta   90.00
_cell.angle_gamma   90.00
#
_symmetry.space_group_name_H-M   'P 1'
#
loop_
_entity.id
_entity.type
_entity.pdbx_description
1 polymer ?
#
loop_
_entity_poly.entity_id
_entity_poly.type
_entity_poly.pdbx_seq_one_letter_code
_entity_poly.pdbx_strand_id
1 'polypeptide(L)'
;RYFEDADWSMPQEVLHEYECVMHKIVVGEKIYDYLYIFSHVYDFPLLNPIPYSKEENTEIHNQNYILREEEINARIKKFKEKGYSIDRLIQLAVKEKYDVVGEVLAQFYCDGLFDEKVFCSLMENDKEGKYVYDYVSYLYRKGIIDLSEVIEKVKSISDNKNLLTNLISLEFVEDYENALIVKENEDIKKMYWSRNVRLRISDKAEHRVFIWAINECKKYGSFNTYLELLYDIKDKISVQELYKATLEI
;
A
#
# COMPACT_ATOMS: atom_id res chain seq x y z
N ARG A 1 -18.72 9.14 -16.65
CA ARG A 1 -18.30 10.44 -16.06
C ARG A 1 -17.07 11.07 -16.69
N TYR A 2 -16.45 10.36 -17.65
CA TYR A 2 -15.16 10.78 -18.15
C TYR A 2 -15.36 11.40 -19.50
N PHE A 3 -15.44 12.58 -19.74
CA PHE A 3 -15.54 13.27 -21.03
C PHE A 3 -16.97 13.54 -21.48
N GLU A 4 -17.46 14.71 -21.16
CA GLU A 4 -18.76 15.22 -21.67
C GLU A 4 -18.84 15.27 -23.21
N ASP A 5 -17.70 15.15 -23.92
CA ASP A 5 -17.59 15.21 -25.39
C ASP A 5 -17.08 13.90 -26.04
N ALA A 6 -17.09 12.79 -25.35
CA ALA A 6 -16.69 11.52 -25.97
C ALA A 6 -17.92 10.79 -26.54
N ASP A 7 -17.89 10.41 -27.81
CA ASP A 7 -18.96 9.67 -28.51
C ASP A 7 -19.40 8.36 -27.82
N TRP A 8 -18.66 7.92 -26.78
CA TRP A 8 -18.93 6.74 -25.98
C TRP A 8 -19.41 7.06 -24.57
N SER A 9 -19.58 8.33 -24.20
CA SER A 9 -20.09 8.70 -22.88
C SER A 9 -21.56 8.27 -22.75
N MET A 10 -21.88 7.59 -21.66
CA MET A 10 -23.25 7.21 -21.37
C MET A 10 -24.08 8.47 -21.10
N PRO A 11 -25.26 8.66 -21.75
CA PRO A 11 -26.11 9.80 -21.48
C PRO A 11 -26.41 9.96 -20.00
N GLN A 12 -26.44 11.19 -19.51
CA GLN A 12 -26.66 11.48 -18.07
C GLN A 12 -27.99 10.90 -17.54
N GLU A 13 -28.99 10.85 -18.38
CA GLU A 13 -30.30 10.26 -18.04
C GLU A 13 -30.17 8.75 -17.75
N VAL A 14 -29.36 8.03 -18.56
CA VAL A 14 -29.10 6.60 -18.38
C VAL A 14 -28.23 6.35 -17.13
N LEU A 15 -27.24 7.23 -16.86
CA LEU A 15 -26.45 7.18 -15.63
C LEU A 15 -27.32 7.38 -14.41
N HIS A 16 -28.25 8.33 -14.45
CA HIS A 16 -29.20 8.60 -13.37
C HIS A 16 -30.16 7.42 -13.15
N GLU A 17 -30.70 6.82 -14.23
CA GLU A 17 -31.51 5.61 -14.13
C GLU A 17 -30.72 4.44 -13.54
N TYR A 18 -29.46 4.27 -13.96
CA TYR A 18 -28.56 3.25 -13.43
C TYR A 18 -28.29 3.47 -11.94
N GLU A 19 -28.01 4.70 -11.51
CA GLU A 19 -27.85 5.07 -10.11
C GLU A 19 -29.11 4.79 -9.30
N CYS A 20 -30.30 5.15 -9.83
CA CYS A 20 -31.58 4.84 -9.19
C CYS A 20 -31.86 3.34 -9.08
N VAL A 21 -31.48 2.55 -10.09
CA VAL A 21 -31.61 1.09 -10.07
C VAL A 21 -30.63 0.48 -9.07
N MET A 22 -29.37 0.95 -9.05
CA MET A 22 -28.37 0.54 -8.07
C MET A 22 -28.83 0.85 -6.64
N HIS A 23 -29.40 2.04 -6.37
CA HIS A 23 -29.98 2.36 -5.07
C HIS A 23 -31.16 1.46 -4.69
N LYS A 24 -31.92 0.96 -5.66
CA LYS A 24 -33.05 0.02 -5.42
C LYS A 24 -32.59 -1.43 -5.23
N ILE A 25 -31.50 -1.85 -5.88
CA ILE A 25 -30.95 -3.21 -5.79
C ILE A 25 -30.21 -3.42 -4.47
N VAL A 26 -29.66 -2.36 -3.87
CA VAL A 26 -29.04 -2.40 -2.53
C VAL A 26 -30.11 -2.44 -1.43
N VAL A 27 -31.07 -3.34 -1.55
CA VAL A 27 -31.93 -3.80 -0.45
C VAL A 27 -31.17 -4.91 0.27
N GLY A 28 -30.07 -4.53 0.89
CA GLY A 28 -29.21 -5.41 1.68
C GLY A 28 -28.74 -4.69 2.95
N GLU A 29 -27.60 -4.99 3.42
CA GLU A 29 -27.00 -4.30 4.56
C GLU A 29 -26.61 -2.87 4.16
N LYS A 30 -27.14 -1.85 4.84
CA LYS A 30 -26.79 -0.42 4.64
C LYS A 30 -25.29 -0.12 4.77
N ILE A 31 -24.53 -1.06 5.31
CA ILE A 31 -23.07 -1.01 5.39
C ILE A 31 -22.40 -0.98 4.02
N TYR A 32 -23.01 -1.53 2.97
CA TYR A 32 -22.49 -1.47 1.60
C TYR A 32 -22.35 -0.04 1.07
N ASP A 33 -23.16 0.90 1.57
CA ASP A 33 -23.08 2.31 1.18
C ASP A 33 -21.73 2.96 1.56
N TYR A 34 -20.97 2.31 2.47
CA TYR A 34 -19.68 2.80 2.94
C TYR A 34 -18.48 2.17 2.23
N LEU A 35 -18.68 1.13 1.43
CA LEU A 35 -17.56 0.46 0.75
C LEU A 35 -16.86 1.36 -0.27
N TYR A 36 -17.55 2.33 -0.84
CA TYR A 36 -16.97 3.26 -1.80
C TYR A 36 -15.82 4.12 -1.26
N ILE A 37 -15.68 4.23 0.08
CA ILE A 37 -14.52 4.92 0.67
C ILE A 37 -13.20 4.23 0.30
N PHE A 38 -13.24 2.94 -0.02
CA PHE A 38 -12.08 2.11 -0.39
C PHE A 38 -11.80 2.07 -1.89
N SER A 39 -12.54 2.83 -2.71
CA SER A 39 -12.27 2.93 -4.14
C SER A 39 -11.03 3.77 -4.40
N HIS A 40 -10.30 3.42 -5.48
CA HIS A 40 -9.19 4.24 -5.94
C HIS A 40 -9.65 5.67 -6.24
N VAL A 41 -8.75 6.65 -6.15
CA VAL A 41 -9.07 8.08 -6.34
C VAL A 41 -9.81 8.37 -7.65
N TYR A 42 -9.49 7.64 -8.72
CA TYR A 42 -10.11 7.81 -10.04
C TYR A 42 -11.51 7.18 -10.14
N ASP A 43 -11.79 6.17 -9.31
CA ASP A 43 -13.05 5.43 -9.30
C ASP A 43 -13.99 5.89 -8.17
N PHE A 44 -13.52 6.84 -7.35
CA PHE A 44 -14.29 7.34 -6.24
C PHE A 44 -15.47 8.19 -6.74
N PRO A 45 -16.71 7.83 -6.37
CA PRO A 45 -17.91 8.54 -6.85
C PRO A 45 -18.09 9.86 -6.10
N LEU A 46 -17.38 10.91 -6.54
CA LEU A 46 -17.63 12.26 -6.03
C LEU A 46 -19.04 12.71 -6.40
N LEU A 47 -19.74 13.34 -5.44
CA LEU A 47 -21.07 13.89 -5.67
C LEU A 47 -21.02 15.06 -6.67
N ASN A 48 -19.98 15.90 -6.59
CA ASN A 48 -19.78 17.06 -7.44
C ASN A 48 -18.31 17.13 -7.90
N PRO A 49 -17.86 16.25 -8.80
CA PRO A 49 -16.48 16.32 -9.31
C PRO A 49 -16.29 17.60 -10.13
N ILE A 50 -15.12 18.21 -9.99
CA ILE A 50 -14.72 19.31 -10.86
C ILE A 50 -14.36 18.71 -12.21
N PRO A 51 -14.99 19.13 -13.33
CA PRO A 51 -14.69 18.60 -14.66
C PRO A 51 -13.24 18.84 -15.04
N TYR A 52 -12.60 17.85 -15.68
CA TYR A 52 -11.26 18.02 -16.20
C TYR A 52 -11.27 18.94 -17.44
N SER A 53 -10.48 20.03 -17.39
CA SER A 53 -10.14 20.82 -18.57
C SER A 53 -8.77 20.40 -19.13
N LYS A 54 -8.54 20.59 -20.42
CA LYS A 54 -7.27 20.21 -21.06
C LYS A 54 -6.08 21.05 -20.58
N GLU A 55 -6.32 22.22 -19.99
CA GLU A 55 -5.29 23.22 -19.71
C GLU A 55 -4.87 23.30 -18.23
N GLU A 56 -5.64 22.70 -17.29
CA GLU A 56 -5.42 22.85 -15.83
C GLU A 56 -5.40 21.52 -15.07
N ASN A 57 -4.90 20.44 -15.67
CA ASN A 57 -5.03 19.08 -15.13
C ASN A 57 -4.50 18.88 -13.69
N THR A 58 -3.41 19.54 -13.29
CA THR A 58 -2.78 19.31 -11.99
C THR A 58 -3.58 19.94 -10.85
N GLU A 59 -4.09 21.15 -11.05
CA GLU A 59 -4.85 21.85 -10.00
C GLU A 59 -6.22 21.22 -9.80
N ILE A 60 -6.92 20.88 -10.88
CA ILE A 60 -8.21 20.16 -10.84
C ILE A 60 -8.04 18.79 -10.19
N HIS A 61 -6.93 18.09 -10.49
CA HIS A 61 -6.62 16.81 -9.84
C HIS A 61 -6.45 16.97 -8.33
N ASN A 62 -5.71 17.98 -7.89
CA ASN A 62 -5.51 18.27 -6.47
C ASN A 62 -6.82 18.65 -5.77
N GLN A 63 -7.65 19.45 -6.41
CA GLN A 63 -8.96 19.85 -5.84
C GLN A 63 -9.91 18.65 -5.71
N ASN A 64 -9.98 17.77 -6.71
CA ASN A 64 -10.77 16.55 -6.64
C ASN A 64 -10.22 15.57 -5.59
N TYR A 65 -8.91 15.55 -5.37
CA TYR A 65 -8.29 14.77 -4.30
C TYR A 65 -8.74 15.30 -2.91
N ILE A 66 -8.74 16.60 -2.70
CA ILE A 66 -9.22 17.22 -1.45
C ILE A 66 -10.72 16.92 -1.23
N LEU A 67 -11.55 17.07 -2.25
CA LEU A 67 -12.98 16.73 -2.18
C LEU A 67 -13.22 15.27 -1.82
N ARG A 68 -12.38 14.37 -2.34
CA ARG A 68 -12.41 12.94 -1.99
C ARG A 68 -12.08 12.72 -0.51
N GLU A 69 -11.04 13.35 0.02
CA GLU A 69 -10.68 13.23 1.44
C GLU A 69 -11.80 13.76 2.36
N GLU A 70 -12.41 14.89 2.02
CA GLU A 70 -13.53 15.44 2.75
C GLU A 70 -14.75 14.50 2.74
N GLU A 71 -15.08 13.92 1.60
CA GLU A 71 -16.16 12.96 1.45
C GLU A 71 -15.90 11.66 2.24
N ILE A 72 -14.67 11.12 2.19
CA ILE A 72 -14.28 9.95 2.99
C ILE A 72 -14.44 10.24 4.47
N ASN A 73 -13.95 11.37 4.96
CA ASN A 73 -14.08 11.78 6.35
C ASN A 73 -15.54 11.88 6.78
N ALA A 74 -16.39 12.54 5.96
CA ALA A 74 -17.81 12.66 6.24
C ALA A 74 -18.52 11.30 6.32
N ARG A 75 -18.18 10.38 5.43
CA ARG A 75 -18.74 9.02 5.42
C ARG A 75 -18.28 8.19 6.62
N ILE A 76 -16.99 8.25 6.96
CA ILE A 76 -16.45 7.55 8.14
C ILE A 76 -17.09 8.06 9.41
N LYS A 77 -17.26 9.38 9.54
CA LYS A 77 -18.00 9.97 10.67
C LYS A 77 -19.41 9.40 10.79
N LYS A 78 -20.18 9.39 9.70
CA LYS A 78 -21.52 8.81 9.66
C LYS A 78 -21.52 7.31 9.97
N PHE A 79 -20.51 6.57 9.49
CA PHE A 79 -20.34 5.15 9.79
C PHE A 79 -20.16 4.90 11.30
N LYS A 80 -19.26 5.68 11.94
CA LYS A 80 -19.03 5.63 13.39
C LYS A 80 -20.30 5.99 14.18
N GLU A 81 -21.02 7.05 13.77
CA GLU A 81 -22.27 7.49 14.39
C GLU A 81 -23.40 6.45 14.30
N LYS A 82 -23.43 5.67 13.22
CA LYS A 82 -24.40 4.56 13.05
C LYS A 82 -24.06 3.33 13.87
N GLY A 83 -22.87 3.23 14.44
CA GLY A 83 -22.41 2.09 15.23
C GLY A 83 -22.25 0.81 14.41
N TYR A 84 -21.95 0.91 13.10
CA TYR A 84 -21.68 -0.26 12.28
C TYR A 84 -20.34 -0.92 12.65
N SER A 85 -20.29 -2.24 12.49
CA SER A 85 -19.07 -3.00 12.77
C SER A 85 -18.00 -2.73 11.75
N ILE A 86 -16.82 -2.28 12.19
CA ILE A 86 -15.66 -2.11 11.33
C ILE A 86 -15.16 -3.45 10.77
N ASP A 87 -15.21 -4.52 11.57
CA ASP A 87 -14.81 -5.86 11.14
C ASP A 87 -15.66 -6.33 9.96
N ARG A 88 -16.97 -6.04 10.00
CA ARG A 88 -17.86 -6.38 8.88
C ARG A 88 -17.56 -5.55 7.64
N LEU A 89 -17.24 -4.28 7.79
CA LEU A 89 -16.87 -3.40 6.68
C LEU A 89 -15.55 -3.89 6.03
N ILE A 90 -14.55 -4.22 6.84
CA ILE A 90 -13.26 -4.78 6.36
C ILE A 90 -13.51 -6.10 5.62
N GLN A 91 -14.27 -7.03 6.21
CA GLN A 91 -14.60 -8.31 5.58
C GLN A 91 -15.21 -8.14 4.19
N LEU A 92 -16.17 -7.21 4.05
CA LEU A 92 -16.81 -6.94 2.77
C LEU A 92 -15.86 -6.27 1.78
N ALA A 93 -15.07 -5.29 2.22
CA ALA A 93 -14.13 -4.58 1.37
C ALA A 93 -13.03 -5.53 0.81
N VAL A 94 -12.52 -6.42 1.64
CA VAL A 94 -11.54 -7.45 1.24
C VAL A 94 -12.18 -8.46 0.27
N LYS A 95 -13.39 -8.92 0.58
CA LYS A 95 -14.13 -9.86 -0.27
C LYS A 95 -14.40 -9.29 -1.67
N GLU A 96 -14.84 -8.06 -1.74
CA GLU A 96 -15.14 -7.35 -3.00
C GLU A 96 -13.88 -6.77 -3.67
N LYS A 97 -12.69 -6.98 -3.07
CA LYS A 97 -11.37 -6.61 -3.60
C LYS A 97 -11.20 -5.12 -3.90
N TYR A 98 -11.65 -4.27 -3.00
CA TYR A 98 -11.38 -2.84 -3.09
C TYR A 98 -9.89 -2.54 -3.01
N ASP A 99 -9.42 -1.46 -3.67
CA ASP A 99 -8.00 -1.25 -3.89
C ASP A 99 -7.24 -0.69 -2.69
N VAL A 100 -7.81 0.28 -1.98
CA VAL A 100 -7.09 1.11 -1.00
C VAL A 100 -7.57 0.92 0.43
N VAL A 101 -7.99 -0.31 0.79
CA VAL A 101 -8.60 -0.61 2.10
C VAL A 101 -7.65 -0.26 3.25
N GLY A 102 -6.42 -0.75 3.23
CA GLY A 102 -5.46 -0.56 4.30
C GLY A 102 -5.11 0.91 4.52
N GLU A 103 -4.82 1.64 3.44
CA GLU A 103 -4.45 3.05 3.49
C GLU A 103 -5.61 3.92 4.03
N VAL A 104 -6.84 3.73 3.52
CA VAL A 104 -8.02 4.48 3.98
C VAL A 104 -8.32 4.22 5.45
N LEU A 105 -8.19 2.97 5.90
CA LEU A 105 -8.36 2.65 7.32
C LEU A 105 -7.31 3.36 8.19
N ALA A 106 -6.04 3.31 7.81
CA ALA A 106 -4.97 3.95 8.54
C ALA A 106 -5.14 5.48 8.59
N GLN A 107 -5.40 6.10 7.44
CA GLN A 107 -5.45 7.55 7.31
C GLN A 107 -6.72 8.16 7.92
N PHE A 108 -7.88 7.61 7.61
CA PHE A 108 -9.16 8.26 7.89
C PHE A 108 -9.95 7.60 9.01
N TYR A 109 -9.96 6.27 9.10
CA TYR A 109 -10.73 5.60 10.17
C TYR A 109 -10.00 5.64 11.51
N CYS A 110 -8.69 5.40 11.50
CA CYS A 110 -7.83 5.40 12.68
C CYS A 110 -7.17 6.77 12.93
N ASP A 111 -7.55 7.81 12.17
CA ASP A 111 -7.01 9.17 12.29
C ASP A 111 -5.46 9.22 12.27
N GLY A 112 -4.84 8.36 11.46
CA GLY A 112 -3.39 8.23 11.36
C GLY A 112 -2.72 7.53 12.55
N LEU A 113 -3.46 6.87 13.42
CA LEU A 113 -2.95 6.13 14.58
C LEU A 113 -3.00 4.61 14.34
N PHE A 114 -2.16 3.87 15.08
CA PHE A 114 -2.26 2.42 15.07
C PHE A 114 -3.45 1.94 15.91
N ASP A 115 -4.38 1.25 15.28
CA ASP A 115 -5.53 0.63 15.93
C ASP A 115 -5.40 -0.89 15.87
N GLU A 116 -5.24 -1.52 17.04
CA GLU A 116 -5.06 -2.95 17.22
C GLU A 116 -6.22 -3.76 16.65
N LYS A 117 -7.46 -3.29 16.86
CA LYS A 117 -8.65 -4.01 16.40
C LYS A 117 -8.73 -4.03 14.88
N VAL A 118 -8.45 -2.89 14.23
CA VAL A 118 -8.40 -2.78 12.77
C VAL A 118 -7.30 -3.66 12.20
N PHE A 119 -6.11 -3.63 12.82
CA PHE A 119 -4.98 -4.46 12.41
C PHE A 119 -5.31 -5.96 12.50
N CYS A 120 -5.85 -6.43 13.63
CA CYS A 120 -6.26 -7.83 13.78
C CYS A 120 -7.34 -8.23 12.78
N SER A 121 -8.34 -7.37 12.55
CA SER A 121 -9.39 -7.65 11.56
C SER A 121 -8.84 -7.74 10.13
N LEU A 122 -7.87 -6.91 9.77
CA LEU A 122 -7.16 -7.04 8.49
C LEU A 122 -6.40 -8.36 8.41
N MET A 123 -5.63 -8.72 9.45
CA MET A 123 -4.89 -9.98 9.51
C MET A 123 -5.78 -11.22 9.35
N GLU A 124 -6.98 -11.19 9.89
CA GLU A 124 -7.95 -12.30 9.79
C GLU A 124 -8.57 -12.44 8.40
N ASN A 125 -8.84 -11.33 7.73
CA ASN A 125 -9.58 -11.30 6.46
C ASN A 125 -8.69 -11.23 5.22
N ASP A 126 -7.48 -10.66 5.31
CA ASP A 126 -6.55 -10.46 4.19
C ASP A 126 -5.49 -11.57 4.12
N LYS A 127 -5.84 -12.69 3.52
CA LYS A 127 -4.93 -13.85 3.40
C LYS A 127 -3.68 -13.56 2.55
N GLU A 128 -3.77 -12.62 1.61
CA GLU A 128 -2.65 -12.25 0.74
C GLU A 128 -1.71 -11.25 1.42
N GLY A 129 -2.20 -10.52 2.43
CA GLY A 129 -1.44 -9.53 3.18
C GLY A 129 -1.28 -8.18 2.48
N LYS A 130 -2.02 -7.92 1.38
CA LYS A 130 -1.96 -6.66 0.63
C LYS A 130 -2.42 -5.49 1.49
N TYR A 131 -3.58 -5.61 2.10
CA TYR A 131 -4.20 -4.51 2.86
C TYR A 131 -3.52 -4.30 4.21
N VAL A 132 -3.01 -5.37 4.83
CA VAL A 132 -2.15 -5.27 6.01
C VAL A 132 -0.88 -4.50 5.66
N TYR A 133 -0.25 -4.81 4.52
CA TYR A 133 0.93 -4.10 4.03
C TYR A 133 0.63 -2.60 3.81
N ASP A 134 -0.47 -2.26 3.15
CA ASP A 134 -0.85 -0.87 2.87
C ASP A 134 -1.11 -0.09 4.17
N TYR A 135 -1.79 -0.70 5.14
CA TYR A 135 -2.05 -0.15 6.48
C TYR A 135 -0.74 0.15 7.22
N VAL A 136 0.14 -0.84 7.32
CA VAL A 136 1.44 -0.73 8.01
C VAL A 136 2.36 0.25 7.28
N SER A 137 2.43 0.18 5.95
CA SER A 137 3.25 1.07 5.13
C SER A 137 2.88 2.54 5.31
N TYR A 138 1.57 2.85 5.39
CA TYR A 138 1.12 4.21 5.66
C TYR A 138 1.61 4.71 7.03
N LEU A 139 1.37 3.94 8.09
CA LEU A 139 1.74 4.32 9.45
C LEU A 139 3.26 4.40 9.65
N TYR A 140 4.01 3.48 9.06
CA TYR A 140 5.47 3.49 9.11
C TYR A 140 6.06 4.73 8.41
N ARG A 141 5.57 5.07 7.21
CA ARG A 141 6.01 6.29 6.49
C ARG A 141 5.70 7.58 7.25
N LYS A 142 4.68 7.58 8.10
CA LYS A 142 4.33 8.70 8.98
C LYS A 142 5.12 8.70 10.30
N GLY A 143 5.95 7.70 10.56
CA GLY A 143 6.73 7.57 11.79
C GLY A 143 5.88 7.25 13.03
N ILE A 144 4.70 6.64 12.83
CA ILE A 144 3.74 6.34 13.92
C ILE A 144 4.04 5.01 14.60
N ILE A 145 4.62 4.07 13.86
CA ILE A 145 4.90 2.71 14.34
C ILE A 145 6.37 2.35 14.18
N ASP A 146 6.84 1.47 15.08
CA ASP A 146 8.08 0.73 14.91
C ASP A 146 7.80 -0.52 14.06
N LEU A 147 8.53 -0.65 12.97
CA LEU A 147 8.34 -1.76 12.04
C LEU A 147 8.72 -3.11 12.64
N SER A 148 9.75 -3.13 13.52
CA SER A 148 10.19 -4.35 14.19
C SER A 148 9.11 -4.92 15.12
N GLU A 149 8.42 -4.07 15.87
CA GLU A 149 7.32 -4.47 16.75
C GLU A 149 6.15 -5.06 15.96
N VAL A 150 5.80 -4.42 14.83
CA VAL A 150 4.72 -4.91 13.96
C VAL A 150 5.09 -6.24 13.31
N ILE A 151 6.34 -6.43 12.88
CA ILE A 151 6.81 -7.70 12.32
C ILE A 151 6.72 -8.82 13.34
N GLU A 152 7.16 -8.62 14.58
CA GLU A 152 7.04 -9.63 15.63
C GLU A 152 5.58 -9.96 15.94
N LYS A 153 4.71 -8.97 15.88
CA LYS A 153 3.27 -9.18 16.02
C LYS A 153 2.69 -10.01 14.87
N VAL A 154 3.04 -9.70 13.63
CA VAL A 154 2.63 -10.49 12.46
C VAL A 154 3.09 -11.94 12.60
N LYS A 155 4.34 -12.19 13.01
CA LYS A 155 4.88 -13.53 13.25
C LYS A 155 4.11 -14.31 14.32
N SER A 156 3.58 -13.62 15.32
CA SER A 156 2.78 -14.26 16.39
C SER A 156 1.39 -14.69 15.93
N ILE A 157 0.87 -14.07 14.85
CA ILE A 157 -0.50 -14.29 14.36
C ILE A 157 -0.51 -15.16 13.10
N SER A 158 0.52 -15.06 12.25
CA SER A 158 0.50 -15.64 10.91
C SER A 158 1.88 -16.13 10.43
N ASP A 159 1.88 -17.24 9.70
CA ASP A 159 3.05 -17.77 8.98
C ASP A 159 3.18 -17.22 7.55
N ASN A 160 2.51 -16.12 7.22
CA ASN A 160 2.51 -15.55 5.88
C ASN A 160 3.88 -14.92 5.53
N LYS A 161 4.77 -15.75 4.96
CA LYS A 161 6.12 -15.35 4.54
C LYS A 161 6.11 -14.21 3.52
N ASN A 162 5.07 -14.14 2.65
CA ASN A 162 4.93 -13.09 1.67
C ASN A 162 4.70 -11.73 2.33
N LEU A 163 3.76 -11.67 3.27
CA LEU A 163 3.50 -10.46 4.05
C LEU A 163 4.74 -10.02 4.83
N LEU A 164 5.39 -10.95 5.55
CA LEU A 164 6.61 -10.66 6.30
C LEU A 164 7.70 -10.07 5.40
N THR A 165 7.95 -10.70 4.25
CA THR A 165 8.95 -10.21 3.29
C THR A 165 8.62 -8.80 2.79
N ASN A 166 7.35 -8.53 2.49
CA ASN A 166 6.90 -7.22 2.03
C ASN A 166 7.07 -6.16 3.14
N LEU A 167 6.73 -6.48 4.39
CA LEU A 167 6.89 -5.56 5.52
C LEU A 167 8.37 -5.25 5.78
N ILE A 168 9.24 -6.26 5.80
CA ILE A 168 10.68 -6.07 5.95
C ILE A 168 11.23 -5.15 4.85
N SER A 169 10.68 -5.22 3.62
CA SER A 169 11.10 -4.35 2.52
C SER A 169 10.73 -2.87 2.67
N LEU A 170 9.94 -2.51 3.70
CA LEU A 170 9.66 -1.11 4.02
C LEU A 170 10.83 -0.43 4.72
N GLU A 171 11.71 -1.20 5.36
CA GLU A 171 12.85 -0.67 6.10
C GLU A 171 13.81 0.11 5.21
N PHE A 172 14.27 1.27 5.69
CA PHE A 172 15.43 1.97 5.13
C PHE A 172 16.68 1.52 5.87
N VAL A 173 17.48 0.67 5.24
CA VAL A 173 18.68 0.08 5.85
C VAL A 173 19.78 1.13 5.94
N GLU A 174 20.17 1.52 7.15
CA GLU A 174 21.31 2.38 7.46
C GLU A 174 22.52 1.57 7.92
N ASP A 175 22.27 0.50 8.66
CA ASP A 175 23.28 -0.42 9.21
C ASP A 175 22.82 -1.87 8.97
N TYR A 176 23.65 -2.64 8.27
CA TYR A 176 23.32 -4.01 7.91
C TYR A 176 23.27 -4.96 9.12
N GLU A 177 24.02 -4.70 10.20
CA GLU A 177 24.03 -5.55 11.40
C GLU A 177 22.68 -5.52 12.13
N ASN A 178 21.99 -4.40 12.03
CA ASN A 178 20.70 -4.17 12.64
C ASN A 178 19.51 -4.36 11.69
N ALA A 179 19.77 -4.54 10.40
CA ALA A 179 18.71 -4.71 9.40
C ALA A 179 17.77 -5.87 9.74
N LEU A 180 16.47 -5.63 9.60
CA LEU A 180 15.43 -6.60 9.95
C LEU A 180 15.61 -7.93 9.22
N ILE A 181 16.00 -7.88 7.94
CA ILE A 181 16.22 -9.08 7.12
C ILE A 181 17.33 -9.99 7.66
N VAL A 182 18.34 -9.45 8.35
CA VAL A 182 19.47 -10.24 8.87
C VAL A 182 19.00 -11.21 9.95
N LYS A 183 17.99 -10.83 10.72
CA LYS A 183 17.44 -11.63 11.83
C LYS A 183 16.52 -12.76 11.34
N GLU A 184 16.18 -12.77 10.06
CA GLU A 184 15.22 -13.72 9.50
C GLU A 184 15.87 -15.07 9.12
N ASN A 185 15.02 -16.09 8.99
CA ASN A 185 15.44 -17.41 8.52
C ASN A 185 15.80 -17.40 7.01
N GLU A 186 16.46 -18.47 6.57
CA GLU A 186 16.96 -18.61 5.20
C GLU A 186 15.85 -18.53 4.13
N ASP A 187 14.64 -19.00 4.43
CA ASP A 187 13.52 -18.94 3.50
C ASP A 187 13.07 -17.51 3.25
N ILE A 188 12.94 -16.72 4.31
CA ILE A 188 12.57 -15.29 4.22
C ILE A 188 13.67 -14.52 3.51
N LYS A 189 14.95 -14.76 3.84
CA LYS A 189 16.10 -14.14 3.15
C LYS A 189 16.07 -14.44 1.65
N LYS A 190 15.86 -15.71 1.27
CA LYS A 190 15.76 -16.09 -0.13
C LYS A 190 14.58 -15.40 -0.82
N MET A 191 13.43 -15.33 -0.19
CA MET A 191 12.27 -14.62 -0.75
C MET A 191 12.52 -13.13 -0.89
N TYR A 192 13.13 -12.49 0.09
CA TYR A 192 13.46 -11.07 0.09
C TYR A 192 14.41 -10.74 -1.09
N TRP A 193 15.55 -11.45 -1.20
CA TRP A 193 16.58 -11.17 -2.18
C TRP A 193 16.25 -11.68 -3.59
N SER A 194 15.31 -12.64 -3.74
CA SER A 194 14.87 -13.14 -5.06
C SER A 194 13.79 -12.28 -5.72
N ARG A 195 13.15 -11.43 -4.97
CA ARG A 195 12.16 -10.49 -5.50
C ARG A 195 12.85 -9.24 -6.01
N ASN A 196 12.24 -8.59 -7.01
CA ASN A 196 12.59 -7.22 -7.43
C ASN A 196 12.17 -6.21 -6.33
N VAL A 197 12.56 -6.49 -5.10
CA VAL A 197 12.37 -5.56 -4.00
C VAL A 197 13.50 -4.56 -4.12
N ARG A 198 13.19 -3.33 -4.50
CA ARG A 198 14.15 -2.24 -4.43
C ARG A 198 14.63 -2.15 -2.99
N LEU A 199 15.85 -2.60 -2.76
CA LEU A 199 16.48 -2.46 -1.47
C LEU A 199 16.51 -0.97 -1.12
N ARG A 200 15.83 -0.60 -0.06
CA ARG A 200 15.84 0.78 0.41
C ARG A 200 17.05 0.99 1.29
N ILE A 201 18.18 1.30 0.67
CA ILE A 201 19.36 1.73 1.41
C ILE A 201 19.23 3.24 1.65
N SER A 202 19.38 3.65 2.90
CA SER A 202 19.39 5.06 3.27
C SER A 202 20.53 5.80 2.57
N ASP A 203 20.30 7.04 2.19
CA ASP A 203 21.36 7.91 1.65
C ASP A 203 22.48 8.20 2.67
N LYS A 204 22.21 7.96 3.96
CA LYS A 204 23.17 8.08 5.07
C LYS A 204 23.95 6.78 5.33
N ALA A 205 23.61 5.69 4.65
CA ALA A 205 24.24 4.41 4.86
C ALA A 205 25.73 4.45 4.52
N GLU A 206 26.52 3.78 5.34
CA GLU A 206 27.95 3.62 5.08
C GLU A 206 28.19 2.69 3.88
N HIS A 207 29.33 2.86 3.22
CA HIS A 207 29.75 2.07 2.06
C HIS A 207 29.66 0.56 2.28
N ARG A 208 29.97 0.07 3.48
CA ARG A 208 29.89 -1.35 3.85
C ARG A 208 28.48 -1.95 3.69
N VAL A 209 27.42 -1.15 3.81
CA VAL A 209 26.03 -1.59 3.63
C VAL A 209 25.77 -1.97 2.18
N PHE A 210 26.30 -1.21 1.22
CA PHE A 210 26.17 -1.53 -0.21
C PHE A 210 26.92 -2.83 -0.57
N ILE A 211 28.13 -3.02 -0.03
CA ILE A 211 28.90 -4.26 -0.27
C ILE A 211 28.20 -5.47 0.35
N TRP A 212 27.64 -5.32 1.56
CA TRP A 212 26.82 -6.36 2.17
C TRP A 212 25.62 -6.72 1.28
N ALA A 213 24.86 -5.73 0.80
CA ALA A 213 23.70 -5.96 -0.05
C ALA A 213 24.06 -6.70 -1.36
N ILE A 214 25.18 -6.35 -1.99
CA ILE A 214 25.72 -7.06 -3.16
C ILE A 214 25.96 -8.54 -2.84
N ASN A 215 26.62 -8.83 -1.71
CA ASN A 215 26.96 -10.20 -1.32
C ASN A 215 25.71 -11.04 -0.99
N GLU A 216 24.75 -10.45 -0.28
CA GLU A 216 23.48 -11.11 0.03
C GLU A 216 22.66 -11.37 -1.25
N CYS A 217 22.62 -10.39 -2.16
CA CYS A 217 21.93 -10.54 -3.44
C CYS A 217 22.59 -11.61 -4.34
N LYS A 218 23.92 -11.74 -4.33
CA LYS A 218 24.63 -12.84 -5.01
C LYS A 218 24.27 -14.20 -4.42
N LYS A 219 24.16 -14.27 -3.10
CA LYS A 219 23.87 -15.53 -2.39
C LYS A 219 22.44 -16.02 -2.59
N TYR A 220 21.47 -15.13 -2.58
CA TYR A 220 20.04 -15.45 -2.51
C TYR A 220 19.22 -14.96 -3.70
N GLY A 221 19.66 -13.91 -4.38
CA GLY A 221 18.93 -13.24 -5.43
C GLY A 221 18.99 -13.94 -6.79
N SER A 222 18.18 -13.46 -7.72
CA SER A 222 18.30 -13.80 -9.13
C SER A 222 19.35 -12.90 -9.81
N PHE A 223 19.82 -13.32 -10.98
CA PHE A 223 20.71 -12.48 -11.79
C PHE A 223 20.11 -11.10 -12.12
N ASN A 224 18.82 -11.05 -12.43
CA ASN A 224 18.14 -9.78 -12.72
C ASN A 224 18.09 -8.87 -11.49
N THR A 225 17.72 -9.41 -10.32
CA THR A 225 17.71 -8.66 -9.06
C THR A 225 19.10 -8.10 -8.73
N TYR A 226 20.14 -8.89 -8.99
CA TYR A 226 21.53 -8.46 -8.81
C TYR A 226 21.89 -7.29 -9.74
N LEU A 227 21.53 -7.36 -11.02
CA LEU A 227 21.78 -6.27 -11.97
C LEU A 227 21.02 -4.99 -11.62
N GLU A 228 19.76 -5.11 -11.18
CA GLU A 228 18.98 -3.97 -10.70
C GLU A 228 19.65 -3.31 -9.50
N LEU A 229 20.10 -4.10 -8.52
CA LEU A 229 20.82 -3.59 -7.36
C LEU A 229 22.08 -2.85 -7.78
N LEU A 230 22.92 -3.43 -8.66
CA LEU A 230 24.12 -2.77 -9.16
C LEU A 230 23.81 -1.45 -9.86
N TYR A 231 22.72 -1.39 -10.62
CA TYR A 231 22.29 -0.16 -11.27
C TYR A 231 21.89 0.92 -10.26
N ASP A 232 21.17 0.55 -9.21
CA ASP A 232 20.69 1.49 -8.20
C ASP A 232 21.84 2.05 -7.33
N ILE A 233 22.92 1.29 -7.13
CA ILE A 233 24.04 1.67 -6.26
C ILE A 233 25.29 2.13 -7.02
N LYS A 234 25.30 2.12 -8.36
CA LYS A 234 26.47 2.45 -9.19
C LYS A 234 27.14 3.78 -8.85
N ASP A 235 26.38 4.76 -8.39
CA ASP A 235 26.86 6.08 -8.02
C ASP A 235 27.24 6.17 -6.52
N LYS A 236 27.06 5.09 -5.77
CA LYS A 236 27.32 4.99 -4.32
C LYS A 236 28.58 4.17 -4.00
N ILE A 237 29.12 3.42 -4.97
CA ILE A 237 30.33 2.61 -4.82
C ILE A 237 31.37 2.99 -5.88
N SER A 238 32.63 2.70 -5.62
CA SER A 238 33.69 2.98 -6.59
C SER A 238 33.59 2.09 -7.82
N VAL A 239 34.09 2.58 -8.97
CA VAL A 239 34.14 1.82 -10.23
C VAL A 239 34.93 0.51 -10.05
N GLN A 240 35.98 0.51 -9.21
CA GLN A 240 36.79 -0.69 -8.93
C GLN A 240 36.00 -1.76 -8.17
N GLU A 241 35.16 -1.35 -7.22
CA GLU A 241 34.30 -2.26 -6.45
C GLU A 241 33.14 -2.77 -7.29
N LEU A 242 32.53 -1.90 -8.10
CA LEU A 242 31.53 -2.30 -9.09
C LEU A 242 32.10 -3.35 -10.05
N TYR A 243 33.32 -3.12 -10.56
CA TYR A 243 34.02 -4.06 -11.45
C TYR A 243 34.31 -5.39 -10.76
N LYS A 244 34.83 -5.40 -9.52
CA LYS A 244 35.01 -6.62 -8.75
C LYS A 244 33.70 -7.35 -8.54
N ALA A 245 32.64 -6.64 -8.17
CA ALA A 245 31.32 -7.20 -7.98
C ALA A 245 30.78 -7.88 -9.26
N THR A 246 31.05 -7.33 -10.44
CA THR A 246 30.59 -7.88 -11.72
C THR A 246 31.44 -9.05 -12.23
N LEU A 247 32.75 -9.14 -11.88
CA LEU A 247 33.62 -10.22 -12.34
C LEU A 247 33.48 -11.52 -11.53
N GLU A 248 32.94 -11.48 -10.35
CA GLU A 248 32.75 -12.64 -9.45
C GLU A 248 31.40 -13.36 -9.70
N ILE A 249 30.76 -13.10 -10.83
CA ILE A 249 29.60 -13.83 -11.32
C ILE A 249 30.08 -15.04 -12.12
#